data_152f7822a06c7415c2730cc1410dd613
#
_entry.id   152f7822a06c7415c2730cc1410dd613
#
_cell.length_a   1.000
_cell.length_b   1.000
_cell.length_c   1.000
_cell.angle_alpha   90.00
_cell.angle_beta   90.00
_cell.angle_gamma   90.00
#
_symmetry.space_group_name_H-M   'P 1'
#
loop_
_entity.id
_entity.type
_entity.pdbx_description
1 polymer ?
#
loop_
_entity_poly.entity_id
_entity_poly.type
_entity_poly.pdbx_seq_one_letter_code
_entity_poly.pdbx_strand_id
1 'polypeptide(L)'
;MAASGHWRSSLTAWGFLLPALVLISLSVLIPAVMALVMSFSSTGLDVSEPLRFIGLANFRRLLSDPMARQVLFTTFLYLFGVVPPIVLGSLALAVLVNRSLPGMHLLRGAFYTPVLVSIVVAAIAFRWLYSENGLINGWLAAALGDSFTPIGFLTSPQLALPAVMFVTLWKGLGYYMVIFLAGLQGIPGELYEAAELDGSEGWRQHLDITLPLLRPYITLVAVVSSIAATKVFEEVFLMTQGGPADATRTIVYYVYDQAFAELEISYACTLGLALFLLVMLFTALRLAFSSDRSLI
;
A
#
# COMPACT_ATOMS: atom_id res chain seq x y z
N MET A 1 39.23 -34.22 13.53
CA MET A 1 37.98 -34.86 13.06
C MET A 1 36.74 -33.98 13.19
N ALA A 2 36.82 -32.64 13.04
CA ALA A 2 35.67 -31.72 13.25
C ALA A 2 35.11 -31.06 11.95
N ALA A 3 35.71 -31.29 10.78
CA ALA A 3 35.31 -30.65 9.54
C ALA A 3 34.18 -31.36 8.75
N SER A 4 33.92 -32.62 9.03
CA SER A 4 32.92 -33.42 8.28
C SER A 4 31.46 -33.23 8.73
N GLY A 5 31.24 -32.63 9.90
CA GLY A 5 29.87 -32.37 10.42
C GLY A 5 29.16 -31.18 9.76
N HIS A 6 29.90 -30.13 9.44
CA HIS A 6 29.33 -28.91 8.84
C HIS A 6 28.79 -29.13 7.41
N TRP A 7 29.43 -29.97 6.60
CA TRP A 7 28.99 -30.25 5.23
C TRP A 7 27.68 -31.06 5.18
N ARG A 8 27.51 -32.03 6.08
CA ARG A 8 26.28 -32.84 6.16
C ARG A 8 25.09 -32.02 6.65
N SER A 9 25.27 -31.18 7.67
CA SER A 9 24.22 -30.27 8.14
C SER A 9 23.81 -29.23 7.07
N SER A 10 24.79 -28.75 6.30
CA SER A 10 24.54 -27.84 5.18
C SER A 10 23.74 -28.51 4.05
N LEU A 11 24.09 -29.72 3.63
CA LEU A 11 23.35 -30.47 2.61
C LEU A 11 21.90 -30.77 3.02
N THR A 12 21.69 -31.13 4.30
CA THR A 12 20.35 -31.35 4.84
C THR A 12 19.54 -30.05 4.83
N ALA A 13 20.15 -28.91 5.23
CA ALA A 13 19.49 -27.60 5.21
C ALA A 13 19.10 -27.20 3.77
N TRP A 14 20.00 -27.39 2.78
CA TRP A 14 19.68 -27.15 1.36
C TRP A 14 18.57 -28.04 0.85
N GLY A 15 18.52 -29.33 1.26
CA GLY A 15 17.44 -30.26 0.91
C GLY A 15 16.07 -29.78 1.38
N PHE A 16 15.96 -29.21 2.58
CA PHE A 16 14.72 -28.61 3.09
C PHE A 16 14.36 -27.27 2.45
N LEU A 17 15.34 -26.47 2.05
CA LEU A 17 15.12 -25.18 1.39
C LEU A 17 14.79 -25.33 -0.11
N LEU A 18 15.26 -26.40 -0.75
CA LEU A 18 15.17 -26.58 -2.20
C LEU A 18 13.75 -26.47 -2.76
N PRO A 19 12.70 -27.09 -2.18
CA PRO A 19 11.34 -26.95 -2.70
C PRO A 19 10.86 -25.50 -2.70
N ALA A 20 11.12 -24.76 -1.62
CA ALA A 20 10.77 -23.35 -1.52
C ALA A 20 11.56 -22.48 -2.51
N LEU A 21 12.88 -22.73 -2.65
CA LEU A 21 13.71 -22.02 -3.61
C LEU A 21 13.30 -22.26 -5.06
N VAL A 22 12.94 -23.51 -5.41
CA VAL A 22 12.43 -23.84 -6.74
C VAL A 22 11.14 -23.09 -7.03
N LEU A 23 10.17 -23.11 -6.10
CA LEU A 23 8.91 -22.38 -6.26
C LEU A 23 9.12 -20.87 -6.40
N ILE A 24 9.95 -20.25 -5.56
CA ILE A 24 10.27 -18.83 -5.64
C ILE A 24 10.99 -18.51 -6.96
N SER A 25 11.93 -19.37 -7.38
CA SER A 25 12.65 -19.15 -8.63
C SER A 25 11.72 -19.20 -9.83
N LEU A 26 10.83 -20.19 -9.91
CA LEU A 26 9.89 -20.33 -11.01
C LEU A 26 8.80 -19.26 -11.04
N SER A 27 8.27 -18.88 -9.86
CA SER A 27 7.11 -17.97 -9.78
C SER A 27 7.50 -16.50 -9.65
N VAL A 28 8.70 -16.17 -9.19
CA VAL A 28 9.10 -14.78 -8.92
C VAL A 28 10.37 -14.41 -9.69
N LEU A 29 11.48 -15.16 -9.50
CA LEU A 29 12.77 -14.74 -10.06
C LEU A 29 12.81 -14.83 -11.59
N ILE A 30 12.35 -15.93 -12.17
CA ILE A 30 12.33 -16.10 -13.63
C ILE A 30 11.42 -15.05 -14.29
N PRO A 31 10.14 -14.85 -13.89
CA PRO A 31 9.31 -13.78 -14.45
C PRO A 31 9.89 -12.38 -14.26
N ALA A 32 10.54 -12.10 -13.12
CA ALA A 32 11.19 -10.81 -12.89
C ALA A 32 12.37 -10.57 -13.86
N VAL A 33 13.21 -11.58 -14.09
CA VAL A 33 14.30 -11.52 -15.09
C VAL A 33 13.72 -11.37 -16.50
N MET A 34 12.65 -12.11 -16.83
CA MET A 34 11.97 -11.97 -18.13
C MET A 34 11.42 -10.55 -18.32
N ALA A 35 10.75 -9.99 -17.34
CA ALA A 35 10.25 -8.61 -17.38
C ALA A 35 11.42 -7.61 -17.55
N LEU A 36 12.55 -7.85 -16.88
CA LEU A 36 13.76 -7.03 -17.04
C LEU A 36 14.26 -7.10 -18.49
N VAL A 37 14.38 -8.29 -19.09
CA VAL A 37 14.83 -8.46 -20.49
C VAL A 37 13.83 -7.80 -21.45
N MET A 38 12.53 -7.99 -21.23
CA MET A 38 11.47 -7.39 -22.05
C MET A 38 11.49 -5.86 -21.99
N SER A 39 11.85 -5.26 -20.88
CA SER A 39 11.95 -3.79 -20.77
C SER A 39 12.98 -3.16 -21.71
N PHE A 40 14.00 -3.92 -22.14
CA PHE A 40 15.02 -3.51 -23.12
C PHE A 40 14.74 -4.01 -24.55
N SER A 41 13.59 -4.64 -24.75
CA SER A 41 13.22 -5.27 -26.01
C SER A 41 11.91 -4.67 -26.55
N SER A 42 11.60 -4.89 -27.81
CA SER A 42 10.25 -4.68 -28.36
C SER A 42 9.61 -6.04 -28.61
N THR A 43 8.33 -6.16 -28.21
CA THR A 43 7.44 -7.23 -28.67
C THR A 43 6.65 -6.70 -29.85
N GLY A 44 6.61 -7.47 -30.96
CA GLY A 44 5.64 -7.21 -32.03
C GLY A 44 4.21 -7.49 -31.53
N LEU A 45 3.20 -7.09 -32.33
CA LEU A 45 1.79 -7.45 -32.07
C LEU A 45 1.55 -8.95 -32.16
N ASP A 46 2.45 -9.66 -32.84
CA ASP A 46 2.44 -11.11 -32.94
C ASP A 46 3.40 -11.72 -31.92
N VAL A 47 2.86 -12.50 -30.97
CA VAL A 47 3.62 -13.22 -29.92
C VAL A 47 4.64 -14.19 -30.51
N SER A 48 4.49 -14.57 -31.79
CA SER A 48 5.43 -15.43 -32.52
C SER A 48 6.67 -14.72 -33.05
N GLU A 49 6.68 -13.38 -33.09
CA GLU A 49 7.88 -12.63 -33.48
C GLU A 49 8.96 -12.70 -32.38
N PRO A 50 10.23 -12.90 -32.77
CA PRO A 50 11.32 -12.95 -31.80
C PRO A 50 11.49 -11.58 -31.12
N LEU A 51 11.78 -11.61 -29.82
CA LEU A 51 12.12 -10.41 -29.03
C LEU A 51 13.26 -9.65 -29.73
N ARG A 52 12.99 -8.42 -30.10
CA ARG A 52 13.99 -7.53 -30.73
C ARG A 52 14.58 -6.61 -29.68
N PHE A 53 15.86 -6.74 -29.41
CA PHE A 53 16.55 -5.86 -28.47
C PHE A 53 16.64 -4.43 -29.03
N ILE A 54 16.09 -3.47 -28.29
CA ILE A 54 16.04 -2.04 -28.66
C ILE A 54 16.79 -1.13 -27.67
N GLY A 55 17.49 -1.71 -26.73
CA GLY A 55 18.23 -0.95 -25.72
C GLY A 55 17.34 -0.07 -24.86
N LEU A 56 17.66 1.21 -24.75
CA LEU A 56 16.95 2.17 -23.87
C LEU A 56 15.77 2.90 -24.54
N ALA A 57 15.29 2.44 -25.69
CA ALA A 57 14.23 3.14 -26.42
C ALA A 57 12.91 3.25 -25.59
N ASN A 58 12.50 2.18 -24.90
CA ASN A 58 11.34 2.20 -24.02
C ASN A 58 11.50 3.19 -22.84
N PHE A 59 12.71 3.29 -22.27
CA PHE A 59 12.99 4.24 -21.21
C PHE A 59 12.97 5.70 -21.69
N ARG A 60 13.41 5.96 -22.93
CA ARG A 60 13.27 7.30 -23.55
C ARG A 60 11.79 7.61 -23.78
N ARG A 61 11.01 6.65 -24.29
CA ARG A 61 9.55 6.78 -24.42
C ARG A 61 8.92 7.12 -23.06
N LEU A 62 9.26 6.40 -21.99
CA LEU A 62 8.76 6.66 -20.64
C LEU A 62 8.99 8.11 -20.18
N LEU A 63 10.18 8.66 -20.43
CA LEU A 63 10.50 10.04 -20.04
C LEU A 63 9.72 11.10 -20.84
N SER A 64 9.33 10.79 -22.07
CA SER A 64 8.57 11.67 -22.94
C SER A 64 7.06 11.46 -22.90
N ASP A 65 6.58 10.38 -22.28
CA ASP A 65 5.18 10.01 -22.21
C ASP A 65 4.40 10.92 -21.24
N PRO A 66 3.45 11.75 -21.74
CA PRO A 66 2.64 12.61 -20.88
C PRO A 66 1.77 11.79 -19.90
N MET A 67 1.25 10.61 -20.36
CA MET A 67 0.42 9.75 -19.53
C MET A 67 1.24 9.15 -18.39
N ALA A 68 2.47 8.71 -18.64
CA ALA A 68 3.35 8.20 -17.59
C ALA A 68 3.61 9.24 -16.49
N ARG A 69 3.79 10.52 -16.86
CA ARG A 69 3.92 11.62 -15.88
C ARG A 69 2.64 11.84 -15.08
N GLN A 70 1.48 11.79 -15.73
CA GLN A 70 0.19 11.95 -15.07
C GLN A 70 -0.09 10.82 -14.08
N VAL A 71 0.11 9.56 -14.47
CA VAL A 71 -0.15 8.41 -13.58
C VAL A 71 0.83 8.36 -12.42
N LEU A 72 2.08 8.80 -12.61
CA LEU A 72 3.03 8.99 -11.52
C LEU A 72 2.52 10.03 -10.53
N PHE A 73 2.09 11.20 -11.01
CA PHE A 73 1.53 12.25 -10.16
C PHE A 73 0.30 11.76 -9.39
N THR A 74 -0.65 11.09 -10.06
CA THR A 74 -1.83 10.49 -9.42
C THR A 74 -1.44 9.46 -8.36
N THR A 75 -0.42 8.63 -8.64
CA THR A 75 0.10 7.65 -7.67
C THR A 75 0.74 8.33 -6.46
N PHE A 76 1.49 9.41 -6.64
CA PHE A 76 2.02 10.21 -5.54
C PHE A 76 0.90 10.88 -4.74
N LEU A 77 -0.12 11.43 -5.41
CA LEU A 77 -1.28 12.02 -4.73
C LEU A 77 -2.00 10.98 -3.88
N TYR A 78 -2.18 9.77 -4.43
CA TYR A 78 -2.75 8.64 -3.70
C TYR A 78 -1.91 8.25 -2.48
N LEU A 79 -0.60 8.12 -2.65
CA LEU A 79 0.33 7.80 -1.57
C LEU A 79 0.26 8.83 -0.43
N PHE A 80 0.31 10.14 -0.76
CA PHE A 80 0.22 11.20 0.25
C PHE A 80 -1.18 11.35 0.85
N GLY A 81 -2.23 11.00 0.11
CA GLY A 81 -3.60 11.00 0.62
C GLY A 81 -3.95 9.80 1.50
N VAL A 82 -3.22 8.68 1.37
CA VAL A 82 -3.51 7.44 2.10
C VAL A 82 -2.54 7.21 3.26
N VAL A 83 -1.23 7.35 3.05
CA VAL A 83 -0.22 6.94 4.06
C VAL A 83 -0.26 7.77 5.34
N PRO A 84 -0.24 9.12 5.31
CA PRO A 84 -0.31 9.90 6.53
C PRO A 84 -1.61 9.66 7.32
N PRO A 85 -2.82 9.66 6.71
CA PRO A 85 -4.05 9.32 7.43
C PRO A 85 -4.03 7.89 8.02
N ILE A 86 -3.45 6.89 7.32
CA ILE A 86 -3.28 5.55 7.87
C ILE A 86 -2.39 5.58 9.11
N VAL A 87 -1.21 6.18 9.03
CA VAL A 87 -0.27 6.22 10.16
C VAL A 87 -0.88 6.93 11.36
N LEU A 88 -1.45 8.13 11.15
CA LEU A 88 -2.03 8.93 12.24
C LEU A 88 -3.31 8.31 12.77
N GLY A 89 -4.21 7.88 11.88
CA GLY A 89 -5.51 7.32 12.26
C GLY A 89 -5.38 5.98 12.97
N SER A 90 -4.53 5.08 12.47
CA SER A 90 -4.31 3.79 13.11
C SER A 90 -3.56 3.90 14.44
N LEU A 91 -2.63 4.85 14.58
CA LEU A 91 -1.99 5.17 15.86
C LEU A 91 -3.01 5.73 16.86
N ALA A 92 -3.84 6.67 16.44
CA ALA A 92 -4.90 7.23 17.29
C ALA A 92 -5.90 6.15 17.75
N LEU A 93 -6.32 5.26 16.82
CA LEU A 93 -7.17 4.12 17.16
C LEU A 93 -6.47 3.17 18.12
N ALA A 94 -5.18 2.86 17.92
CA ALA A 94 -4.43 1.98 18.81
C ALA A 94 -4.34 2.56 20.23
N VAL A 95 -4.05 3.84 20.38
CA VAL A 95 -4.04 4.54 21.69
C VAL A 95 -5.43 4.48 22.34
N LEU A 96 -6.49 4.71 21.55
CA LEU A 96 -7.88 4.66 22.04
C LEU A 96 -8.24 3.28 22.59
N VAL A 97 -7.93 2.21 21.85
CA VAL A 97 -8.30 0.83 22.23
C VAL A 97 -7.28 0.14 23.15
N ASN A 98 -6.15 0.79 23.46
CA ASN A 98 -5.15 0.27 24.40
C ASN A 98 -5.59 0.40 25.86
N ARG A 99 -6.69 1.08 26.14
CA ARG A 99 -7.23 1.29 27.48
C ARG A 99 -7.76 -0.03 28.06
N SER A 100 -7.65 -0.20 29.38
CA SER A 100 -8.15 -1.35 30.14
C SER A 100 -9.62 -1.20 30.56
N LEU A 101 -10.48 -0.73 29.62
CA LEU A 101 -11.92 -0.56 29.90
C LEU A 101 -12.72 -1.77 29.41
N PRO A 102 -13.86 -2.10 30.09
CA PRO A 102 -14.71 -3.18 29.65
C PRO A 102 -15.26 -2.89 28.25
N GLY A 103 -15.26 -3.91 27.36
CA GLY A 103 -15.73 -3.75 25.97
C GLY A 103 -14.67 -3.31 24.96
N MET A 104 -13.44 -2.94 25.35
CA MET A 104 -12.40 -2.55 24.40
C MET A 104 -12.03 -3.64 23.40
N HIS A 105 -12.12 -4.92 23.78
CA HIS A 105 -11.91 -6.03 22.86
C HIS A 105 -12.96 -6.09 21.74
N LEU A 106 -14.21 -5.68 22.01
CA LEU A 106 -15.24 -5.59 20.98
C LEU A 106 -14.94 -4.44 20.00
N LEU A 107 -14.47 -3.29 20.50
CA LEU A 107 -14.03 -2.18 19.64
C LEU A 107 -12.83 -2.57 18.77
N ARG A 108 -11.85 -3.29 19.33
CA ARG A 108 -10.72 -3.85 18.54
C ARG A 108 -11.24 -4.74 17.42
N GLY A 109 -12.19 -5.63 17.72
CA GLY A 109 -12.84 -6.48 16.72
C GLY A 109 -13.59 -5.67 15.66
N ALA A 110 -14.39 -4.68 16.07
CA ALA A 110 -15.15 -3.84 15.17
C ALA A 110 -14.26 -3.05 14.19
N PHE A 111 -13.17 -2.43 14.66
CA PHE A 111 -12.20 -1.74 13.81
C PHE A 111 -11.39 -2.69 12.93
N TYR A 112 -11.22 -3.95 13.33
CA TYR A 112 -10.53 -4.96 12.53
C TYR A 112 -11.44 -5.65 11.50
N THR A 113 -12.74 -5.62 11.67
CA THR A 113 -13.72 -6.29 10.78
C THR A 113 -13.55 -5.90 9.30
N PRO A 114 -13.31 -4.62 8.91
CA PRO A 114 -13.07 -4.27 7.52
C PRO A 114 -11.88 -4.98 6.87
N VAL A 115 -10.87 -5.35 7.65
CA VAL A 115 -9.67 -6.06 7.16
C VAL A 115 -10.02 -7.44 6.60
N LEU A 116 -11.02 -8.09 7.18
CA LEU A 116 -11.46 -9.45 6.81
C LEU A 116 -12.24 -9.46 5.48
N VAL A 117 -12.78 -8.32 5.06
CA VAL A 117 -13.51 -8.18 3.80
C VAL A 117 -12.52 -8.19 2.64
N SER A 118 -12.75 -9.02 1.60
CA SER A 118 -11.95 -8.94 0.37
C SER A 118 -12.03 -7.55 -0.25
N ILE A 119 -10.91 -7.05 -0.75
CA ILE A 119 -10.86 -5.73 -1.40
C ILE A 119 -11.79 -5.64 -2.62
N VAL A 120 -11.93 -6.73 -3.36
CA VAL A 120 -12.84 -6.83 -4.50
C VAL A 120 -14.30 -6.60 -4.06
N VAL A 121 -14.72 -7.28 -2.99
CA VAL A 121 -16.07 -7.13 -2.43
C VAL A 121 -16.28 -5.72 -1.90
N ALA A 122 -15.30 -5.18 -1.18
CA ALA A 122 -15.34 -3.81 -0.68
C ALA A 122 -15.47 -2.79 -1.82
N ALA A 123 -14.64 -2.89 -2.85
CA ALA A 123 -14.65 -1.99 -3.99
C ALA A 123 -16.02 -2.00 -4.74
N ILE A 124 -16.60 -3.19 -4.96
CA ILE A 124 -17.92 -3.31 -5.59
C ILE A 124 -19.01 -2.72 -4.69
N ALA A 125 -18.99 -3.01 -3.38
CA ALA A 125 -19.95 -2.47 -2.44
C ALA A 125 -19.87 -0.94 -2.37
N PHE A 126 -18.66 -0.37 -2.25
CA PHE A 126 -18.47 1.08 -2.23
C PHE A 126 -18.80 1.74 -3.56
N ARG A 127 -18.54 1.10 -4.71
CA ARG A 127 -18.99 1.59 -6.01
C ARG A 127 -20.51 1.79 -6.04
N TRP A 128 -21.25 0.86 -5.47
CA TRP A 128 -22.72 0.98 -5.36
C TRP A 128 -23.12 2.06 -4.33
N LEU A 129 -22.48 2.10 -3.16
CA LEU A 129 -22.73 3.12 -2.13
C LEU A 129 -22.52 4.55 -2.64
N TYR A 130 -21.49 4.77 -3.48
CA TYR A 130 -21.12 6.04 -4.08
C TYR A 130 -21.90 6.39 -5.34
N SER A 131 -22.76 5.49 -5.86
CA SER A 131 -23.55 5.81 -7.03
C SER A 131 -24.54 6.96 -6.74
N GLU A 132 -24.98 7.68 -7.78
CA GLU A 132 -25.90 8.79 -7.63
C GLU A 132 -27.21 8.37 -6.95
N ASN A 133 -27.69 7.15 -7.22
CA ASN A 133 -28.84 6.53 -6.57
C ASN A 133 -28.44 5.62 -5.38
N GLY A 134 -27.21 5.73 -4.89
CA GLY A 134 -26.67 4.92 -3.80
C GLY A 134 -27.12 5.39 -2.43
N LEU A 135 -26.81 4.57 -1.41
CA LEU A 135 -27.23 4.83 -0.03
C LEU A 135 -26.67 6.16 0.52
N ILE A 136 -25.43 6.53 0.17
CA ILE A 136 -24.82 7.77 0.67
C ILE A 136 -25.58 8.98 0.16
N ASN A 137 -25.87 9.05 -1.13
CA ASN A 137 -26.68 10.12 -1.71
C ASN A 137 -28.13 10.09 -1.18
N GLY A 138 -28.70 8.89 -0.97
CA GLY A 138 -30.02 8.74 -0.38
C GLY A 138 -30.11 9.29 1.06
N TRP A 139 -29.11 9.04 1.90
CA TRP A 139 -29.03 9.62 3.24
C TRP A 139 -28.83 11.14 3.23
N LEU A 140 -27.97 11.62 2.32
CA LEU A 140 -27.77 13.07 2.16
C LEU A 140 -29.05 13.76 1.68
N ALA A 141 -29.77 13.18 0.73
CA ALA A 141 -31.06 13.70 0.27
C ALA A 141 -32.10 13.73 1.40
N ALA A 142 -32.18 12.67 2.20
CA ALA A 142 -33.09 12.62 3.36
C ALA A 142 -32.73 13.67 4.44
N ALA A 143 -31.44 13.97 4.63
CA ALA A 143 -30.97 14.94 5.62
C ALA A 143 -31.05 16.40 5.15
N LEU A 144 -30.82 16.68 3.85
CA LEU A 144 -30.71 18.02 3.27
C LEU A 144 -31.99 18.48 2.55
N GLY A 145 -32.94 17.56 2.31
CA GLY A 145 -34.23 17.85 1.68
C GLY A 145 -34.18 17.99 0.16
N ASP A 146 -35.29 18.48 -0.41
CA ASP A 146 -35.58 18.49 -1.87
C ASP A 146 -34.59 19.34 -2.72
N SER A 147 -33.81 20.20 -2.09
CA SER A 147 -32.80 21.01 -2.79
C SER A 147 -31.47 20.30 -3.02
N PHE A 148 -31.32 19.07 -2.51
CA PHE A 148 -30.08 18.30 -2.64
C PHE A 148 -29.94 17.74 -4.05
N THR A 149 -28.78 17.99 -4.65
CA THR A 149 -28.39 17.34 -5.92
C THR A 149 -27.44 16.20 -5.63
N PRO A 150 -27.65 14.99 -6.21
CA PRO A 150 -26.78 13.85 -5.97
C PRO A 150 -25.31 14.18 -6.29
N ILE A 151 -24.42 13.77 -5.40
CA ILE A 151 -22.99 13.97 -5.55
C ILE A 151 -22.43 12.84 -6.42
N GLY A 152 -21.78 13.21 -7.52
CA GLY A 152 -21.06 12.27 -8.39
C GLY A 152 -19.70 11.88 -7.80
N PHE A 153 -19.67 11.06 -6.75
CA PHE A 153 -18.43 10.66 -6.06
C PHE A 153 -17.41 10.03 -7.01
N LEU A 154 -17.84 9.17 -7.92
CA LEU A 154 -16.97 8.46 -8.85
C LEU A 154 -16.98 9.05 -10.27
N THR A 155 -17.90 9.97 -10.55
CA THR A 155 -18.07 10.62 -11.86
C THR A 155 -17.46 12.02 -11.92
N SER A 156 -17.08 12.59 -10.76
CA SER A 156 -16.36 13.87 -10.67
C SER A 156 -14.85 13.63 -10.60
N PRO A 157 -14.04 14.26 -11.46
CA PRO A 157 -12.57 14.13 -11.45
C PRO A 157 -11.93 14.53 -10.10
N GLN A 158 -12.54 15.48 -9.38
CA GLN A 158 -12.03 15.97 -8.10
C GLN A 158 -12.34 15.01 -6.93
N LEU A 159 -13.45 14.26 -7.01
CA LEU A 159 -13.93 13.41 -5.92
C LEU A 159 -13.57 11.93 -6.10
N ALA A 160 -13.35 11.49 -7.33
CA ALA A 160 -13.15 10.07 -7.62
C ALA A 160 -11.92 9.50 -6.89
N LEU A 161 -10.78 10.18 -6.96
CA LEU A 161 -9.57 9.72 -6.29
C LEU A 161 -9.70 9.71 -4.75
N PRO A 162 -10.20 10.78 -4.08
CA PRO A 162 -10.53 10.75 -2.66
C PRO A 162 -11.51 9.65 -2.26
N ALA A 163 -12.53 9.37 -3.08
CA ALA A 163 -13.49 8.30 -2.81
C ALA A 163 -12.83 6.91 -2.83
N VAL A 164 -11.93 6.66 -3.78
CA VAL A 164 -11.12 5.42 -3.82
C VAL A 164 -10.16 5.35 -2.63
N MET A 165 -9.47 6.45 -2.28
CA MET A 165 -8.59 6.52 -1.10
C MET A 165 -9.33 6.18 0.18
N PHE A 166 -10.58 6.63 0.35
CA PHE A 166 -11.37 6.35 1.54
C PHE A 166 -11.62 4.85 1.75
N VAL A 167 -11.85 4.09 0.69
CA VAL A 167 -12.04 2.63 0.78
C VAL A 167 -10.77 1.96 1.31
N THR A 168 -9.62 2.36 0.82
CA THR A 168 -8.32 1.87 1.29
C THR A 168 -8.06 2.26 2.74
N LEU A 169 -8.39 3.50 3.13
CA LEU A 169 -8.29 3.96 4.52
C LEU A 169 -9.19 3.14 5.43
N TRP A 170 -10.49 3.02 5.09
CA TRP A 170 -11.47 2.27 5.85
C TRP A 170 -11.04 0.82 6.09
N LYS A 171 -10.50 0.18 5.06
CA LYS A 171 -10.02 -1.19 5.14
C LYS A 171 -8.69 -1.29 5.90
N GLY A 172 -7.77 -0.35 5.69
CA GLY A 172 -6.40 -0.41 6.20
C GLY A 172 -6.25 -0.05 7.68
N LEU A 173 -7.07 0.88 8.19
CA LEU A 173 -6.92 1.42 9.54
C LEU A 173 -6.85 0.34 10.63
N GLY A 174 -7.71 -0.67 10.58
CA GLY A 174 -7.72 -1.77 11.55
C GLY A 174 -6.45 -2.63 11.52
N TYR A 175 -5.92 -2.90 10.34
CA TYR A 175 -4.70 -3.69 10.18
C TYR A 175 -3.49 -2.98 10.83
N TYR A 176 -3.29 -1.72 10.51
CA TYR A 176 -2.18 -0.93 11.05
C TYR A 176 -2.38 -0.57 12.53
N MET A 177 -3.63 -0.44 12.99
CA MET A 177 -3.96 -0.29 14.41
C MET A 177 -3.43 -1.46 15.24
N VAL A 178 -3.55 -2.70 14.76
CA VAL A 178 -3.04 -3.88 15.50
C VAL A 178 -1.51 -3.86 15.60
N ILE A 179 -0.80 -3.40 14.57
CA ILE A 179 0.66 -3.25 14.61
C ILE A 179 1.07 -2.23 15.69
N PHE A 180 0.41 -1.07 15.73
CA PHE A 180 0.67 -0.07 16.76
C PHE A 180 0.28 -0.57 18.15
N LEU A 181 -0.83 -1.29 18.26
CA LEU A 181 -1.28 -1.86 19.55
C LEU A 181 -0.25 -2.85 20.12
N ALA A 182 0.34 -3.68 19.27
CA ALA A 182 1.43 -4.57 19.68
C ALA A 182 2.65 -3.77 20.20
N GLY A 183 3.00 -2.67 19.53
CA GLY A 183 4.05 -1.77 20.00
C GLY A 183 3.73 -1.11 21.33
N LEU A 184 2.50 -0.61 21.51
CA LEU A 184 2.04 0.03 22.74
C LEU A 184 2.08 -0.94 23.92
N GLN A 185 1.68 -2.20 23.72
CA GLN A 185 1.69 -3.23 24.76
C GLN A 185 3.11 -3.70 25.13
N GLY A 186 4.10 -3.41 24.31
CA GLY A 186 5.51 -3.67 24.60
C GLY A 186 6.17 -2.59 25.47
N ILE A 187 5.51 -1.45 25.73
CA ILE A 187 6.06 -0.38 26.56
C ILE A 187 5.78 -0.70 28.04
N PRO A 188 6.83 -0.81 28.89
CA PRO A 188 6.64 -1.06 30.33
C PRO A 188 5.85 0.08 30.99
N GLY A 189 4.88 -0.27 31.86
CA GLY A 189 4.06 0.71 32.59
C GLY A 189 4.88 1.61 33.51
N GLU A 190 5.99 1.10 34.05
CA GLU A 190 6.92 1.83 34.91
C GLU A 190 7.46 3.12 34.29
N LEU A 191 7.59 3.17 32.93
CA LEU A 191 8.02 4.36 32.23
C LEU A 191 6.96 5.48 32.27
N TYR A 192 5.69 5.12 32.26
CA TYR A 192 4.60 6.07 32.39
C TYR A 192 4.48 6.58 33.83
N GLU A 193 4.66 5.69 34.82
CA GLU A 193 4.66 6.07 36.25
C GLU A 193 5.84 7.01 36.58
N ALA A 194 7.03 6.71 36.06
CA ALA A 194 8.20 7.58 36.22
C ALA A 194 7.98 8.96 35.57
N ALA A 195 7.43 8.99 34.37
CA ALA A 195 7.11 10.24 33.67
C ALA A 195 6.07 11.09 34.44
N GLU A 196 5.09 10.45 35.10
CA GLU A 196 4.09 11.13 35.92
C GLU A 196 4.74 11.79 37.14
N LEU A 197 5.71 11.15 37.77
CA LEU A 197 6.51 11.74 38.85
C LEU A 197 7.33 12.96 38.41
N ASP A 198 7.76 12.95 37.12
CA ASP A 198 8.49 14.08 36.51
C ASP A 198 7.54 15.18 35.95
N GLY A 199 6.22 15.07 36.18
CA GLY A 199 5.22 16.06 35.77
C GLY A 199 4.74 15.93 34.32
N SER A 200 5.01 14.79 33.64
CA SER A 200 4.46 14.48 32.32
C SER A 200 3.18 13.68 32.48
N GLU A 201 2.04 14.35 32.35
CA GLU A 201 0.71 13.75 32.51
C GLU A 201 -0.13 13.80 31.23
N GLY A 202 -1.06 12.89 31.09
CA GLY A 202 -2.09 12.87 30.03
C GLY A 202 -1.50 12.85 28.62
N TRP A 203 -1.84 13.84 27.77
CA TRP A 203 -1.35 13.91 26.40
C TRP A 203 0.17 14.07 26.28
N ARG A 204 0.78 14.69 27.28
CA ARG A 204 2.23 14.91 27.33
C ARG A 204 3.00 13.61 27.41
N GLN A 205 2.50 12.61 28.15
CA GLN A 205 3.08 11.26 28.19
C GLN A 205 3.15 10.60 26.80
N HIS A 206 2.16 10.87 25.94
CA HIS A 206 2.20 10.35 24.56
C HIS A 206 3.32 10.98 23.75
N LEU A 207 3.63 12.25 23.96
CA LEU A 207 4.73 12.94 23.26
C LEU A 207 6.10 12.53 23.81
N ASP A 208 6.21 12.41 25.13
CA ASP A 208 7.48 12.20 25.84
C ASP A 208 7.90 10.73 25.88
N ILE A 209 6.94 9.78 25.95
CA ILE A 209 7.18 8.34 26.11
C ILE A 209 6.68 7.55 24.89
N THR A 210 5.37 7.66 24.58
CA THR A 210 4.74 6.78 23.60
C THR A 210 5.31 6.97 22.20
N LEU A 211 5.33 8.20 21.67
CA LEU A 211 5.78 8.47 20.31
C LEU A 211 7.27 8.15 20.09
N PRO A 212 8.20 8.50 21.01
CA PRO A 212 9.60 8.13 20.87
C PRO A 212 9.82 6.61 20.85
N LEU A 213 9.15 5.85 21.72
CA LEU A 213 9.28 4.41 21.79
C LEU A 213 8.57 3.67 20.65
N LEU A 214 7.54 4.30 20.06
CA LEU A 214 6.85 3.77 18.88
C LEU A 214 7.51 4.13 17.55
N ARG A 215 8.61 4.89 17.51
CA ARG A 215 9.30 5.25 16.25
C ARG A 215 9.56 4.05 15.32
N PRO A 216 10.02 2.87 15.79
CA PRO A 216 10.20 1.71 14.92
C PRO A 216 8.90 1.24 14.27
N TYR A 217 7.80 1.23 15.04
CA TYR A 217 6.47 0.84 14.54
C TYR A 217 5.89 1.89 13.58
N ILE A 218 6.10 3.18 13.86
CA ILE A 218 5.71 4.27 12.93
C ILE A 218 6.44 4.11 11.60
N THR A 219 7.74 3.84 11.64
CA THR A 219 8.54 3.59 10.44
C THR A 219 8.04 2.35 9.70
N LEU A 220 7.81 1.25 10.40
CA LEU A 220 7.29 0.00 9.82
C LEU A 220 5.95 0.24 9.13
N VAL A 221 4.98 0.85 9.82
CA VAL A 221 3.65 1.14 9.26
C VAL A 221 3.77 2.09 8.06
N ALA A 222 4.59 3.13 8.15
CA ALA A 222 4.79 4.07 7.05
C ALA A 222 5.42 3.40 5.81
N VAL A 223 6.39 2.49 5.98
CA VAL A 223 7.01 1.76 4.86
C VAL A 223 6.01 0.77 4.25
N VAL A 224 5.37 -0.08 5.06
CA VAL A 224 4.44 -1.11 4.57
C VAL A 224 3.24 -0.48 3.88
N SER A 225 2.63 0.56 4.46
CA SER A 225 1.51 1.28 3.84
C SER A 225 1.91 2.03 2.58
N SER A 226 3.14 2.58 2.51
CA SER A 226 3.63 3.22 1.28
C SER A 226 3.80 2.22 0.14
N ILE A 227 4.35 1.03 0.41
CA ILE A 227 4.47 -0.04 -0.59
C ILE A 227 3.08 -0.48 -1.07
N ALA A 228 2.14 -0.65 -0.14
CA ALA A 228 0.76 -1.02 -0.47
C ALA A 228 0.07 0.06 -1.31
N ALA A 229 0.15 1.32 -0.91
CA ALA A 229 -0.45 2.45 -1.63
C ALA A 229 0.12 2.64 -3.04
N THR A 230 1.43 2.41 -3.24
CA THR A 230 2.05 2.52 -4.55
C THR A 230 1.60 1.41 -5.51
N LYS A 231 1.16 0.27 -4.98
CA LYS A 231 0.68 -0.90 -5.75
C LYS A 231 -0.84 -0.96 -5.88
N VAL A 232 -1.56 0.11 -5.55
CA VAL A 232 -3.02 0.14 -5.66
C VAL A 232 -3.47 -0.15 -7.09
N PHE A 233 -4.36 -1.12 -7.24
CA PHE A 233 -4.90 -1.56 -8.52
C PHE A 233 -6.39 -1.91 -8.42
N GLU A 234 -6.76 -2.83 -7.54
CA GLU A 234 -8.09 -3.42 -7.49
C GLU A 234 -9.18 -2.38 -7.26
N GLU A 235 -8.96 -1.44 -6.34
CA GLU A 235 -9.91 -0.35 -6.05
C GLU A 235 -10.10 0.54 -7.29
N VAL A 236 -9.00 0.94 -7.93
CA VAL A 236 -9.06 1.77 -9.15
C VAL A 236 -9.76 1.03 -10.29
N PHE A 237 -9.36 -0.23 -10.52
CA PHE A 237 -9.90 -1.06 -11.59
C PHE A 237 -11.41 -1.30 -11.44
N LEU A 238 -11.87 -1.63 -10.24
CA LEU A 238 -13.27 -2.00 -9.99
C LEU A 238 -14.19 -0.80 -9.81
N MET A 239 -13.70 0.31 -9.23
CA MET A 239 -14.54 1.45 -8.90
C MET A 239 -14.62 2.47 -10.04
N THR A 240 -13.51 2.79 -10.69
CA THR A 240 -13.40 3.93 -11.61
C THR A 240 -12.84 3.60 -12.98
N GLN A 241 -12.15 2.46 -13.12
CA GLN A 241 -11.43 2.08 -14.35
C GLN A 241 -10.46 3.19 -14.82
N GLY A 242 -9.78 3.84 -13.87
CA GLY A 242 -8.86 4.94 -14.14
C GLY A 242 -9.53 6.31 -14.34
N GLY A 243 -10.87 6.34 -14.56
CA GLY A 243 -11.65 7.56 -14.81
C GLY A 243 -12.08 8.32 -13.56
N PRO A 244 -12.87 9.41 -13.74
CA PRO A 244 -13.13 10.10 -14.98
C PRO A 244 -11.91 10.91 -15.47
N ALA A 245 -11.76 11.06 -16.77
CA ALA A 245 -10.68 11.84 -17.42
C ALA A 245 -9.27 11.49 -16.85
N ASP A 246 -8.99 10.21 -16.64
CA ASP A 246 -7.74 9.67 -16.08
C ASP A 246 -7.39 10.14 -14.65
N ALA A 247 -8.34 10.75 -13.93
CA ALA A 247 -8.11 11.34 -12.62
C ALA A 247 -7.72 10.31 -11.54
N THR A 248 -8.10 9.04 -11.71
CA THR A 248 -7.76 7.96 -10.78
C THR A 248 -6.78 6.94 -11.38
N ARG A 249 -6.30 7.17 -12.60
CA ARG A 249 -5.37 6.25 -13.26
C ARG A 249 -4.02 6.26 -12.54
N THR A 250 -3.74 5.16 -11.82
CA THR A 250 -2.46 4.94 -11.13
C THR A 250 -1.46 4.24 -12.04
N ILE A 251 -0.19 4.23 -11.64
CA ILE A 251 0.86 3.61 -12.46
C ILE A 251 0.63 2.11 -12.65
N VAL A 252 0.13 1.38 -11.63
CA VAL A 252 -0.14 -0.07 -11.76
C VAL A 252 -1.33 -0.32 -12.67
N TYR A 253 -2.35 0.54 -12.63
CA TYR A 253 -3.45 0.48 -13.59
C TYR A 253 -2.95 0.74 -15.02
N TYR A 254 -2.06 1.70 -15.22
CA TYR A 254 -1.47 2.00 -16.52
C TYR A 254 -0.58 0.87 -17.05
N VAL A 255 0.18 0.19 -16.17
CA VAL A 255 0.93 -1.04 -16.51
C VAL A 255 -0.02 -2.12 -17.03
N TYR A 256 -1.14 -2.32 -16.34
CA TYR A 256 -2.17 -3.27 -16.76
C TYR A 256 -2.77 -2.91 -18.13
N ASP A 257 -3.12 -1.65 -18.32
CA ASP A 257 -3.72 -1.12 -19.54
C ASP A 257 -2.76 -1.33 -20.74
N GLN A 258 -1.49 -0.95 -20.58
CA GLN A 258 -0.45 -1.16 -21.60
C GLN A 258 -0.21 -2.64 -21.91
N ALA A 259 -0.25 -3.51 -20.88
CA ALA A 259 0.03 -4.93 -21.07
C ALA A 259 -1.15 -5.67 -21.74
N PHE A 260 -2.39 -5.38 -21.34
CA PHE A 260 -3.56 -6.20 -21.66
C PHE A 260 -4.58 -5.53 -22.59
N ALA A 261 -4.67 -4.20 -22.60
CA ALA A 261 -5.54 -3.49 -23.54
C ALA A 261 -4.78 -3.07 -24.79
N GLU A 262 -3.59 -2.48 -24.64
CA GLU A 262 -2.76 -2.00 -25.75
C GLU A 262 -1.81 -3.07 -26.31
N LEU A 263 -1.64 -4.20 -25.58
CA LEU A 263 -0.73 -5.31 -25.91
C LEU A 263 0.75 -4.90 -26.04
N GLU A 264 1.12 -3.78 -25.44
CA GLU A 264 2.48 -3.21 -25.41
C GLU A 264 3.28 -3.80 -24.21
N ILE A 265 3.43 -5.12 -24.16
CA ILE A 265 4.00 -5.85 -23.02
C ILE A 265 5.40 -5.34 -22.65
N SER A 266 6.24 -5.06 -23.63
CA SER A 266 7.60 -4.53 -23.41
C SER A 266 7.60 -3.17 -22.73
N TYR A 267 6.69 -2.29 -23.11
CA TYR A 267 6.54 -0.98 -22.47
C TYR A 267 5.92 -1.10 -21.07
N ALA A 268 4.94 -1.99 -20.89
CA ALA A 268 4.40 -2.31 -19.57
C ALA A 268 5.48 -2.84 -18.61
N CYS A 269 6.39 -3.71 -19.07
CA CYS A 269 7.55 -4.18 -18.30
C CYS A 269 8.48 -3.01 -17.91
N THR A 270 8.67 -2.05 -18.82
CA THR A 270 9.48 -0.84 -18.54
C THR A 270 8.86 0.03 -17.46
N LEU A 271 7.55 0.26 -17.52
CA LEU A 271 6.79 0.97 -16.48
C LEU A 271 6.86 0.24 -15.13
N GLY A 272 6.68 -1.09 -15.13
CA GLY A 272 6.80 -1.93 -13.94
C GLY A 272 8.21 -1.88 -13.31
N LEU A 273 9.26 -1.94 -14.14
CA LEU A 273 10.65 -1.81 -13.67
C LEU A 273 10.93 -0.41 -13.11
N ALA A 274 10.45 0.64 -13.76
CA ALA A 274 10.58 2.02 -13.27
C ALA A 274 9.88 2.18 -11.91
N LEU A 275 8.67 1.63 -11.76
CA LEU A 275 7.94 1.61 -10.48
C LEU A 275 8.74 0.85 -9.41
N PHE A 276 9.26 -0.32 -9.74
CA PHE A 276 10.07 -1.11 -8.80
C PHE A 276 11.28 -0.32 -8.30
N LEU A 277 12.04 0.31 -9.20
CA LEU A 277 13.20 1.12 -8.85
C LEU A 277 12.81 2.34 -7.99
N LEU A 278 11.69 2.99 -8.30
CA LEU A 278 11.17 4.12 -7.53
C LEU A 278 10.79 3.70 -6.10
N VAL A 279 10.08 2.59 -5.94
CA VAL A 279 9.70 2.05 -4.61
C VAL A 279 10.94 1.63 -3.83
N MET A 280 11.90 0.99 -4.49
CA MET A 280 13.16 0.58 -3.87
C MET A 280 13.96 1.79 -3.38
N LEU A 281 14.10 2.83 -4.21
CA LEU A 281 14.78 4.08 -3.86
C LEU A 281 14.07 4.78 -2.68
N PHE A 282 12.75 4.91 -2.75
CA PHE A 282 11.94 5.53 -1.68
C PHE A 282 12.09 4.77 -0.36
N THR A 283 12.05 3.44 -0.40
CA THR A 283 12.22 2.59 0.79
C THR A 283 13.63 2.71 1.35
N ALA A 284 14.66 2.68 0.50
CA ALA A 284 16.05 2.84 0.91
C ALA A 284 16.29 4.21 1.56
N LEU A 285 15.77 5.29 0.97
CA LEU A 285 15.86 6.64 1.56
C LEU A 285 15.15 6.69 2.92
N ARG A 286 13.93 6.14 3.03
CA ARG A 286 13.20 6.07 4.30
C ARG A 286 14.01 5.35 5.37
N LEU A 287 14.59 4.20 5.06
CA LEU A 287 15.41 3.43 5.99
C LEU A 287 16.69 4.17 6.37
N ALA A 288 17.34 4.83 5.43
CA ALA A 288 18.54 5.63 5.69
C ALA A 288 18.27 6.81 6.64
N PHE A 289 17.13 7.50 6.49
CA PHE A 289 16.72 8.57 7.39
C PHE A 289 16.13 8.07 8.72
N SER A 290 15.66 6.83 8.78
CA SER A 290 15.15 6.20 10.00
C SER A 290 16.24 5.53 10.84
N SER A 291 17.46 5.37 10.33
CA SER A 291 18.56 4.73 11.01
C SER A 291 19.22 5.64 12.06
N ASP A 292 18.42 6.23 12.94
CA ASP A 292 18.89 6.66 14.24
C ASP A 292 19.09 5.41 15.11
N ARG A 293 20.31 5.11 15.40
CA ARG A 293 21.09 4.25 16.28
C ARG A 293 20.39 3.42 17.40
N SER A 294 19.16 2.98 17.26
CA SER A 294 18.43 2.26 18.32
C SER A 294 17.95 0.84 17.96
N LEU A 295 18.49 0.22 16.90
CA LEU A 295 18.19 -1.16 16.50
C LEU A 295 19.44 -2.09 16.54
N ILE A 296 20.46 -1.76 17.35
CA ILE A 296 21.53 -2.71 17.70
C ILE A 296 21.60 -2.79 19.22
#